data_4cb57a5cc8afbfb152ee6a035d83ff4b
#
_entry.id   4cb57a5cc8afbfb152ee6a035d83ff4b
#
_cell.length_a   1.000
_cell.length_b   1.000
_cell.length_c   1.000
_cell.angle_alpha   90.00
_cell.angle_beta   90.00
_cell.angle_gamma   90.00
#
_symmetry.space_group_name_H-M   'P 1'
#
loop_
_entity.id
_entity.type
_entity.pdbx_description
1 polymer ?
#
loop_
_entity_poly.entity_id
_entity_poly.type
_entity_poly.pdbx_seq_one_letter_code
_entity_poly.pdbx_strand_id
1 'polypeptide(L)'
;HNRFLYYLTVDDRMGDVMENVKDADLAMSKNKHNLLTLPDGRVVPGVRSGPDWSSYVSNWMTHYERTLDDFYRKRIETGIADIAATPYGFASGPDYLYDVKDGHLIYNGEIENTPNQHLQICMGGPQIWLEVADLLEDDTLKNLLADLGEFYYLSPEEKSKITEGKIVKRPFSWQFMATGVSAF
;
A
#
# COMPACT_ATOMS: atom_id res chain seq x y z
N HIS A 1 5.15 -8.91 11.88
CA HIS A 1 5.68 -9.31 13.20
C HIS A 1 6.93 -10.20 13.09
N ASN A 2 7.06 -11.05 12.06
CA ASN A 2 8.22 -11.96 11.88
C ASN A 2 9.55 -11.18 11.77
N ARG A 3 9.54 -10.00 11.12
CA ARG A 3 10.70 -9.11 11.00
C ARG A 3 11.23 -8.69 12.38
N PHE A 4 10.37 -8.21 13.27
CA PHE A 4 10.78 -7.81 14.62
C PHE A 4 11.28 -9.00 15.43
N LEU A 5 10.64 -10.16 15.32
CA LEU A 5 11.09 -11.36 16.01
C LEU A 5 12.50 -11.76 15.54
N TYR A 6 12.75 -11.75 14.23
CA TYR A 6 14.07 -12.04 13.67
C TYR A 6 15.15 -11.09 14.21
N TYR A 7 14.94 -9.78 14.15
CA TYR A 7 15.95 -8.82 14.60
C TYR A 7 16.15 -8.82 16.12
N LEU A 8 15.15 -9.17 16.90
CA LEU A 8 15.26 -9.24 18.36
C LEU A 8 15.87 -10.55 18.86
N THR A 9 15.65 -11.65 18.16
CA THR A 9 16.06 -12.98 18.64
C THR A 9 17.16 -13.63 17.81
N VAL A 10 17.42 -13.11 16.60
CA VAL A 10 18.34 -13.72 15.62
C VAL A 10 17.97 -15.19 15.35
N ASP A 11 16.67 -15.51 15.35
CA ASP A 11 16.19 -16.87 15.04
C ASP A 11 16.25 -17.12 13.53
N ASP A 12 17.19 -17.96 13.11
CA ASP A 12 17.40 -18.30 11.69
C ASP A 12 16.13 -18.82 11.00
N ARG A 13 15.25 -19.51 11.73
CA ARG A 13 13.98 -20.00 11.19
C ARG A 13 13.06 -18.85 10.76
N MET A 14 13.11 -17.73 11.47
CA MET A 14 12.38 -16.52 11.03
C MET A 14 12.99 -15.91 9.78
N GLY A 15 14.32 -16.00 9.64
CA GLY A 15 15.01 -15.65 8.40
C GLY A 15 14.54 -16.48 7.21
N ASP A 16 14.42 -17.79 7.38
CA ASP A 16 13.88 -18.69 6.35
C ASP A 16 12.43 -18.39 5.98
N VAL A 17 11.59 -18.09 6.98
CA VAL A 17 10.20 -17.67 6.73
C VAL A 17 10.15 -16.39 5.90
N MET A 18 10.97 -15.38 6.24
CA MET A 18 11.01 -14.12 5.50
C MET A 18 11.49 -14.32 4.06
N GLU A 19 12.48 -15.20 3.86
CA GLU A 19 12.94 -15.57 2.51
C GLU A 19 11.83 -16.24 1.69
N ASN A 20 11.05 -17.11 2.29
CA ASN A 20 9.94 -17.80 1.61
C ASN A 20 8.77 -16.87 1.23
N VAL A 21 8.57 -15.76 1.94
CA VAL A 21 7.44 -14.85 1.68
C VAL A 21 7.80 -13.63 0.82
N LYS A 22 9.08 -13.43 0.49
CA LYS A 22 9.49 -12.27 -0.32
C LYS A 22 8.80 -12.21 -1.69
N ASP A 23 8.50 -13.38 -2.27
CA ASP A 23 7.83 -13.54 -3.55
C ASP A 23 6.32 -13.86 -3.40
N ALA A 24 5.69 -13.39 -2.33
CA ALA A 24 4.27 -13.63 -2.07
C ALA A 24 3.36 -13.04 -3.16
N ASP A 25 3.76 -11.96 -3.80
CA ASP A 25 3.09 -11.36 -4.95
C ASP A 25 3.01 -12.33 -6.15
N LEU A 26 4.07 -13.10 -6.43
CA LEU A 26 4.09 -14.14 -7.47
C LEU A 26 3.14 -15.30 -7.12
N ALA A 27 3.04 -15.65 -5.84
CA ALA A 27 2.12 -16.69 -5.40
C ALA A 27 0.66 -16.22 -5.52
N MET A 28 0.36 -14.99 -5.13
CA MET A 28 -0.96 -14.39 -5.22
C MET A 28 -1.41 -14.17 -6.66
N SER A 29 -0.49 -13.88 -7.58
CA SER A 29 -0.81 -13.74 -9.02
C SER A 29 -1.36 -15.02 -9.66
N LYS A 30 -1.10 -16.16 -9.04
CA LYS A 30 -1.63 -17.46 -9.48
C LYS A 30 -3.01 -17.79 -8.89
N ASN A 31 -3.49 -16.97 -7.97
CA ASN A 31 -4.77 -17.17 -7.34
C ASN A 31 -5.91 -16.70 -8.26
N LYS A 32 -6.73 -17.64 -8.73
CA LYS A 32 -7.80 -17.39 -9.71
C LYS A 32 -8.97 -16.56 -9.18
N HIS A 33 -9.05 -16.33 -7.87
CA HIS A 33 -10.22 -15.67 -7.26
C HIS A 33 -10.23 -14.14 -7.37
N ASN A 34 -9.13 -13.53 -7.76
CA ASN A 34 -9.02 -12.06 -7.84
C ASN A 34 -8.29 -11.60 -9.11
N LEU A 35 -8.52 -12.30 -10.21
CA LEU A 35 -7.91 -11.94 -11.50
C LEU A 35 -8.84 -11.03 -12.28
N LEU A 36 -8.27 -9.93 -12.79
CA LEU A 36 -8.94 -8.96 -13.64
C LEU A 36 -8.18 -8.82 -14.96
N THR A 37 -8.88 -8.37 -15.99
CA THR A 37 -8.28 -8.23 -17.32
C THR A 37 -7.92 -6.76 -17.57
N LEU A 38 -6.67 -6.52 -17.91
CA LEU A 38 -6.20 -5.21 -18.36
C LEU A 38 -6.76 -4.86 -19.76
N PRO A 39 -6.77 -3.57 -20.14
CA PRO A 39 -7.20 -3.15 -21.48
C PRO A 39 -6.41 -3.80 -22.64
N ASP A 40 -5.18 -4.21 -22.39
CA ASP A 40 -4.31 -4.91 -23.35
C ASP A 40 -4.57 -6.44 -23.40
N GLY A 41 -5.54 -6.93 -22.64
CA GLY A 41 -5.95 -8.34 -22.60
C GLY A 41 -5.14 -9.21 -21.62
N ARG A 42 -4.14 -8.68 -20.93
CA ARG A 42 -3.41 -9.40 -19.87
C ARG A 42 -4.31 -9.60 -18.65
N VAL A 43 -4.18 -10.75 -18.03
CA VAL A 43 -4.91 -11.09 -16.80
C VAL A 43 -3.97 -10.91 -15.62
N VAL A 44 -4.33 -10.04 -14.68
CA VAL A 44 -3.50 -9.67 -13.54
C VAL A 44 -4.33 -9.69 -12.25
N PRO A 45 -3.71 -9.86 -11.07
CA PRO A 45 -4.44 -9.80 -9.80
C PRO A 45 -4.88 -8.37 -9.47
N GLY A 46 -6.08 -8.25 -8.91
CA GLY A 46 -6.50 -7.07 -8.17
C GLY A 46 -5.77 -7.01 -6.83
N VAL A 47 -5.27 -5.84 -6.47
CA VAL A 47 -4.48 -5.60 -5.25
C VAL A 47 -4.98 -4.32 -4.58
N ARG A 48 -5.17 -4.39 -3.27
CA ARG A 48 -5.49 -3.19 -2.48
C ARG A 48 -4.22 -2.63 -1.88
N SER A 49 -4.00 -1.34 -2.00
CA SER A 49 -2.79 -0.67 -1.50
C SER A 49 -2.56 -0.89 0.01
N GLY A 50 -3.63 -0.96 0.80
CA GLY A 50 -3.55 -1.20 2.23
C GLY A 50 -3.17 -2.64 2.59
N PRO A 51 -4.09 -3.61 2.54
CA PRO A 51 -3.82 -4.94 3.06
C PRO A 51 -2.88 -5.78 2.20
N ASP A 52 -2.98 -5.66 0.88
CA ASP A 52 -2.27 -6.56 -0.03
C ASP A 52 -0.88 -6.00 -0.38
N TRP A 53 -0.82 -4.80 -0.96
CA TRP A 53 0.46 -4.21 -1.38
C TRP A 53 1.36 -3.87 -0.20
N SER A 54 0.83 -3.36 0.91
CA SER A 54 1.66 -3.10 2.10
C SER A 54 2.29 -4.38 2.65
N SER A 55 1.62 -5.52 2.50
CA SER A 55 2.19 -6.82 2.88
C SER A 55 3.35 -7.21 1.97
N TYR A 56 3.23 -7.00 0.66
CA TYR A 56 4.33 -7.22 -0.28
C TYR A 56 5.50 -6.29 0.04
N VAL A 57 5.23 -5.01 0.21
CA VAL A 57 6.23 -3.99 0.57
C VAL A 57 6.96 -4.36 1.86
N SER A 58 6.26 -4.82 2.88
CA SER A 58 6.87 -5.28 4.13
C SER A 58 7.85 -6.43 3.91
N ASN A 59 7.49 -7.39 3.06
CA ASN A 59 8.36 -8.51 2.73
C ASN A 59 9.57 -8.07 1.90
N TRP A 60 9.36 -7.22 0.88
CA TRP A 60 10.42 -6.69 0.03
C TRP A 60 11.39 -5.80 0.78
N MET A 61 10.88 -4.90 1.63
CA MET A 61 11.68 -4.06 2.51
C MET A 61 12.59 -4.89 3.41
N THR A 62 12.02 -5.93 4.04
CA THR A 62 12.77 -6.82 4.94
C THR A 62 13.85 -7.59 4.18
N HIS A 63 13.56 -8.04 2.96
CA HIS A 63 14.57 -8.69 2.13
C HIS A 63 15.65 -7.71 1.69
N TYR A 64 15.27 -6.51 1.26
CA TYR A 64 16.22 -5.46 0.87
C TYR A 64 17.13 -5.05 2.04
N GLU A 65 16.62 -4.87 3.25
CA GLU A 65 17.44 -4.60 4.44
C GLU A 65 18.52 -5.65 4.70
N ARG A 66 18.23 -6.91 4.39
CA ARG A 66 19.12 -8.05 4.61
C ARG A 66 20.16 -8.24 3.51
N THR A 67 19.80 -7.95 2.28
CA THR A 67 20.57 -8.36 1.09
C THR A 67 21.03 -7.21 0.21
N LEU A 68 20.43 -6.04 0.35
CA LEU A 68 20.57 -4.87 -0.54
C LEU A 68 20.23 -5.21 -2.00
N ASP A 69 19.28 -6.14 -2.22
CA ASP A 69 18.84 -6.52 -3.55
C ASP A 69 17.93 -5.43 -4.14
N ASP A 70 18.46 -4.68 -5.10
CA ASP A 70 17.78 -3.58 -5.79
C ASP A 70 16.51 -4.01 -6.54
N PHE A 71 16.33 -5.29 -6.83
CA PHE A 71 15.12 -5.78 -7.49
C PHE A 71 13.87 -5.46 -6.66
N TYR A 72 13.91 -5.73 -5.35
CA TYR A 72 12.78 -5.49 -4.45
C TYR A 72 12.60 -4.01 -4.14
N ARG A 73 13.70 -3.29 -3.97
CA ARG A 73 13.69 -1.83 -3.82
C ARG A 73 12.96 -1.15 -5.00
N LYS A 74 13.31 -1.51 -6.23
CA LYS A 74 12.67 -0.95 -7.44
C LYS A 74 11.17 -1.22 -7.50
N ARG A 75 10.71 -2.39 -7.05
CA ARG A 75 9.26 -2.69 -6.96
C ARG A 75 8.55 -1.78 -5.97
N ILE A 76 9.17 -1.48 -4.85
CA ILE A 76 8.62 -0.53 -3.88
C ILE A 76 8.54 0.87 -4.50
N GLU A 77 9.64 1.36 -5.06
CA GLU A 77 9.72 2.69 -5.71
C GLU A 77 8.72 2.82 -6.88
N THR A 78 8.55 1.76 -7.69
CA THR A 78 7.57 1.73 -8.77
C THR A 78 6.14 1.90 -8.24
N GLY A 79 5.75 1.13 -7.22
CA GLY A 79 4.41 1.25 -6.65
C GLY A 79 4.16 2.60 -5.97
N ILE A 80 5.17 3.21 -5.33
CA ILE A 80 5.09 4.57 -4.77
C ILE A 80 4.82 5.57 -5.89
N ALA A 81 5.58 5.49 -6.99
CA ALA A 81 5.41 6.38 -8.14
C ALA A 81 4.02 6.24 -8.78
N ASP A 82 3.50 5.01 -8.90
CA ASP A 82 2.17 4.75 -9.43
C ASP A 82 1.07 5.34 -8.53
N ILE A 83 1.20 5.22 -7.21
CA ILE A 83 0.26 5.83 -6.27
C ILE A 83 0.33 7.36 -6.36
N ALA A 84 1.53 7.93 -6.45
CA ALA A 84 1.72 9.37 -6.60
C ALA A 84 1.12 9.92 -7.91
N ALA A 85 1.07 9.10 -8.97
CA ALA A 85 0.46 9.46 -10.24
C ALA A 85 -1.07 9.44 -10.23
N THR A 86 -1.71 8.92 -9.19
CA THR A 86 -3.18 8.98 -9.06
C THR A 86 -3.66 10.40 -8.71
N PRO A 87 -4.90 10.76 -9.01
CA PRO A 87 -5.39 12.14 -8.83
C PRO A 87 -5.23 12.73 -7.43
N TYR A 88 -5.33 11.88 -6.40
CA TYR A 88 -5.28 12.29 -4.97
C TYR A 88 -4.37 11.37 -4.14
N GLY A 89 -3.34 10.79 -4.72
CA GLY A 89 -2.46 9.86 -4.03
C GLY A 89 -3.24 8.71 -3.35
N PHE A 90 -2.91 8.40 -2.13
CA PHE A 90 -3.64 7.40 -1.34
C PHE A 90 -5.13 7.71 -1.14
N ALA A 91 -5.53 8.98 -1.18
CA ALA A 91 -6.92 9.37 -1.04
C ALA A 91 -7.76 9.01 -2.27
N SER A 92 -7.16 8.68 -3.41
CA SER A 92 -7.85 8.16 -4.60
C SER A 92 -8.54 6.81 -4.34
N GLY A 93 -8.06 6.06 -3.35
CA GLY A 93 -8.65 4.78 -2.93
C GLY A 93 -7.68 3.61 -3.02
N PRO A 94 -8.10 2.44 -2.53
CA PRO A 94 -7.20 1.31 -2.35
C PRO A 94 -7.06 0.39 -3.58
N ASP A 95 -7.92 0.53 -4.61
CA ASP A 95 -8.10 -0.51 -5.61
C ASP A 95 -7.18 -0.32 -6.82
N TYR A 96 -6.32 -1.31 -7.05
CA TYR A 96 -5.34 -1.36 -8.15
C TYR A 96 -5.35 -2.73 -8.82
N LEU A 97 -4.88 -2.78 -10.06
CA LEU A 97 -4.41 -3.98 -10.73
C LEU A 97 -2.89 -4.05 -10.58
N TYR A 98 -2.36 -5.23 -10.33
CA TYR A 98 -0.93 -5.40 -10.08
C TYR A 98 -0.26 -6.15 -11.22
N ASP A 99 0.65 -5.47 -11.93
CA ASP A 99 1.50 -6.13 -12.92
C ASP A 99 2.70 -6.80 -12.25
N VAL A 100 2.61 -8.10 -12.10
CA VAL A 100 3.63 -8.92 -11.43
C VAL A 100 4.98 -8.87 -12.15
N LYS A 101 4.99 -8.59 -13.45
CA LYS A 101 6.20 -8.59 -14.27
C LYS A 101 7.18 -7.50 -13.84
N ASP A 102 6.69 -6.31 -13.62
CA ASP A 102 7.49 -5.11 -13.35
C ASP A 102 7.12 -4.38 -12.05
N GLY A 103 6.08 -4.85 -11.35
CA GLY A 103 5.68 -4.32 -10.05
C GLY A 103 4.75 -3.11 -10.11
N HIS A 104 4.23 -2.77 -11.29
CA HIS A 104 3.32 -1.64 -11.44
C HIS A 104 1.96 -1.85 -10.76
N LEU A 105 1.50 -0.78 -10.13
CA LEU A 105 0.14 -0.61 -9.63
C LEU A 105 -0.66 0.22 -10.61
N ILE A 106 -1.62 -0.39 -11.29
CA ILE A 106 -2.49 0.27 -12.24
C ILE A 106 -3.79 0.63 -11.53
N TYR A 107 -4.07 1.93 -11.37
CA TYR A 107 -5.25 2.38 -10.67
C TYR A 107 -6.53 1.83 -11.31
N ASN A 108 -7.38 1.18 -10.52
CA ASN A 108 -8.63 0.54 -10.94
C ASN A 108 -9.81 0.95 -10.04
N GLY A 109 -9.65 2.02 -9.29
CA GLY A 109 -10.68 2.52 -8.39
C GLY A 109 -11.61 3.51 -9.07
N GLU A 110 -12.81 3.63 -8.50
CA GLU A 110 -13.74 4.71 -8.77
C GLU A 110 -13.65 5.69 -7.60
N ILE A 111 -13.11 6.88 -7.83
CA ILE A 111 -12.86 7.89 -6.77
C ILE A 111 -14.14 8.18 -5.98
N GLU A 112 -15.30 8.18 -6.63
CA GLU A 112 -16.60 8.45 -6.03
C GLU A 112 -17.07 7.34 -5.10
N ASN A 113 -16.63 6.11 -5.33
CA ASN A 113 -17.12 4.90 -4.68
C ASN A 113 -16.08 4.12 -3.88
N THR A 114 -15.03 4.73 -3.39
CA THR A 114 -14.01 4.03 -2.60
C THR A 114 -14.44 3.79 -1.15
N PRO A 115 -15.28 2.79 -0.83
CA PRO A 115 -15.76 2.57 0.54
C PRO A 115 -14.68 2.01 1.47
N ASN A 116 -13.55 1.57 0.94
CA ASN A 116 -12.56 0.75 1.64
C ASN A 116 -11.28 1.50 2.03
N GLN A 117 -11.29 2.83 2.04
CA GLN A 117 -10.10 3.60 2.48
C GLN A 117 -9.65 3.24 3.90
N HIS A 118 -10.57 2.88 4.78
CA HIS A 118 -10.22 2.42 6.12
C HIS A 118 -9.32 1.18 6.12
N LEU A 119 -9.40 0.32 5.12
CA LEU A 119 -8.54 -0.86 5.02
C LEU A 119 -7.08 -0.50 4.76
N GLN A 120 -6.80 0.61 4.10
CA GLN A 120 -5.43 1.10 3.94
C GLN A 120 -4.77 1.37 5.29
N ILE A 121 -5.53 1.82 6.26
CA ILE A 121 -5.05 2.26 7.57
C ILE A 121 -5.15 1.15 8.60
N CYS A 122 -6.31 0.53 8.74
CA CYS A 122 -6.55 -0.47 9.79
C CYS A 122 -5.74 -1.76 9.63
N MET A 123 -5.28 -2.06 8.42
CA MET A 123 -4.52 -3.29 8.12
C MET A 123 -2.99 -3.10 8.17
N GLY A 124 -2.51 -2.05 8.82
CA GLY A 124 -1.09 -1.86 9.09
C GLY A 124 -0.30 -1.16 7.97
N GLY A 125 -0.98 -0.66 6.94
CA GLY A 125 -0.34 0.07 5.84
C GLY A 125 0.53 1.24 6.30
N PRO A 126 0.03 2.19 7.11
CA PRO A 126 0.79 3.37 7.52
C PRO A 126 2.11 3.06 8.22
N GLN A 127 2.13 2.04 9.09
CA GLN A 127 3.37 1.65 9.76
C GLN A 127 4.42 1.21 8.74
N ILE A 128 4.05 0.36 7.80
CA ILE A 128 4.97 -0.13 6.78
C ILE A 128 5.43 1.01 5.86
N TRP A 129 4.53 1.89 5.45
CA TRP A 129 4.87 3.01 4.56
C TRP A 129 5.80 4.02 5.24
N LEU A 130 5.60 4.32 6.54
CA LEU A 130 6.50 5.18 7.30
C LEU A 130 7.89 4.56 7.44
N GLU A 131 7.98 3.26 7.76
CA GLU A 131 9.25 2.55 7.83
C GLU A 131 9.99 2.52 6.48
N VAL A 132 9.25 2.34 5.38
CA VAL A 132 9.81 2.37 4.02
C VAL A 132 10.27 3.77 3.64
N ALA A 133 9.47 4.79 3.95
CA ALA A 133 9.83 6.18 3.66
C ALA A 133 11.13 6.59 4.35
N ASP A 134 11.34 6.12 5.57
CA ASP A 134 12.58 6.34 6.30
C ASP A 134 13.75 5.51 5.75
N LEU A 135 13.52 4.21 5.45
CA LEU A 135 14.57 3.33 4.92
C LEU A 135 15.10 3.78 3.56
N LEU A 136 14.20 4.24 2.69
CA LEU A 136 14.55 4.68 1.33
C LEU A 136 14.84 6.18 1.25
N GLU A 137 14.67 6.93 2.35
CA GLU A 137 14.73 8.40 2.36
C GLU A 137 13.82 9.02 1.29
N ASP A 138 12.62 8.42 1.09
CA ASP A 138 11.72 8.75 0.00
C ASP A 138 10.76 9.89 0.39
N ASP A 139 11.08 11.11 -0.06
CA ASP A 139 10.27 12.28 0.20
C ASP A 139 8.91 12.23 -0.52
N THR A 140 8.79 11.53 -1.64
CA THR A 140 7.51 11.34 -2.34
C THR A 140 6.53 10.58 -1.46
N LEU A 141 6.98 9.48 -0.87
CA LEU A 141 6.14 8.69 0.03
C LEU A 141 5.81 9.48 1.31
N LYS A 142 6.77 10.21 1.88
CA LYS A 142 6.51 11.07 3.04
C LYS A 142 5.43 12.11 2.77
N ASN A 143 5.50 12.76 1.61
CA ASN A 143 4.48 13.74 1.20
C ASN A 143 3.11 13.09 0.97
N LEU A 144 3.06 11.93 0.29
CA LEU A 144 1.80 11.18 0.10
C LEU A 144 1.13 10.80 1.43
N LEU A 145 1.93 10.47 2.45
CA LEU A 145 1.42 10.13 3.78
C LEU A 145 0.94 11.38 4.54
N ALA A 146 1.68 12.48 4.42
CA ALA A 146 1.26 13.76 5.01
C ALA A 146 -0.06 14.22 4.39
N ASP A 147 -0.18 14.21 3.06
CA ASP A 147 -1.39 14.59 2.33
C ASP A 147 -2.59 13.69 2.74
N LEU A 148 -2.36 12.39 2.88
CA LEU A 148 -3.40 11.47 3.36
C LEU A 148 -3.81 11.80 4.78
N GLY A 149 -2.85 12.08 5.68
CA GLY A 149 -3.10 12.46 7.06
C GLY A 149 -3.91 13.75 7.15
N GLU A 150 -3.51 14.79 6.44
CA GLU A 150 -4.24 16.06 6.38
C GLU A 150 -5.66 15.87 5.84
N PHE A 151 -5.82 15.11 4.77
CA PHE A 151 -7.12 14.81 4.17
C PHE A 151 -8.08 14.17 5.17
N TYR A 152 -7.60 13.39 6.13
CA TYR A 152 -8.45 12.78 7.14
C TYR A 152 -9.14 13.78 8.07
N TYR A 153 -8.43 14.83 8.41
CA TYR A 153 -8.93 15.85 9.34
C TYR A 153 -9.85 16.89 8.70
N LEU A 154 -9.96 16.91 7.36
CA LEU A 154 -10.82 17.84 6.66
C LEU A 154 -12.30 17.54 6.90
N SER A 155 -13.11 18.59 7.00
CA SER A 155 -14.55 18.48 6.98
C SER A 155 -15.07 17.93 5.65
N PRO A 156 -16.31 17.40 5.58
CA PRO A 156 -16.90 16.96 4.32
C PRO A 156 -16.91 18.04 3.24
N GLU A 157 -17.13 19.28 3.63
CA GLU A 157 -17.17 20.44 2.74
C GLU A 157 -15.78 20.73 2.15
N GLU A 158 -14.73 20.66 2.98
CA GLU A 158 -13.35 20.85 2.54
C GLU A 158 -12.90 19.71 1.63
N LYS A 159 -13.22 18.46 1.98
CA LYS A 159 -12.96 17.29 1.12
C LYS A 159 -13.63 17.44 -0.24
N SER A 160 -14.90 17.83 -0.24
CA SER A 160 -15.65 18.06 -1.47
C SER A 160 -15.02 19.17 -2.31
N LYS A 161 -14.56 20.26 -1.69
CA LYS A 161 -13.92 21.37 -2.39
C LYS A 161 -12.61 20.96 -3.06
N ILE A 162 -11.75 20.20 -2.36
CA ILE A 162 -10.45 19.74 -2.86
C ILE A 162 -10.63 18.72 -3.99
N THR A 163 -11.64 17.86 -3.90
CA THR A 163 -11.87 16.77 -4.82
C THR A 163 -12.96 17.08 -5.85
N GLU A 164 -13.36 18.33 -6.01
CA GLU A 164 -14.41 18.74 -6.96
C GLU A 164 -15.72 17.95 -6.79
N GLY A 165 -16.06 17.63 -5.55
CA GLY A 165 -17.25 16.86 -5.21
C GLY A 165 -17.11 15.34 -5.37
N LYS A 166 -15.96 14.83 -5.80
CA LYS A 166 -15.76 13.41 -6.06
C LYS A 166 -15.63 12.58 -4.78
N ILE A 167 -14.97 13.10 -3.77
CA ILE A 167 -14.89 12.44 -2.46
C ILE A 167 -15.78 13.20 -1.50
N VAL A 168 -17.03 12.80 -1.47
CA VAL A 168 -18.03 13.37 -0.56
C VAL A 168 -18.27 12.37 0.55
N LYS A 169 -18.18 12.85 1.80
CA LYS A 169 -18.71 12.23 3.02
C LYS A 169 -18.48 10.70 3.16
N ARG A 170 -17.53 10.34 3.98
CA ARG A 170 -17.44 8.96 4.49
C ARG A 170 -17.63 8.94 5.98
N PRO A 171 -18.60 8.16 6.50
CA PRO A 171 -18.66 7.92 7.92
C PRO A 171 -17.40 7.11 8.30
N PHE A 172 -16.60 7.67 9.19
CA PHE A 172 -15.52 6.92 9.82
C PHE A 172 -16.13 5.87 10.73
N SER A 173 -15.74 4.60 10.57
CA SER A 173 -16.00 3.61 11.60
C SER A 173 -15.16 3.96 12.85
N TRP A 174 -15.61 3.50 14.01
CA TRP A 174 -14.84 3.68 15.24
C TRP A 174 -13.44 3.01 15.16
N GLN A 175 -13.30 1.95 14.41
CA GLN A 175 -12.02 1.27 14.14
C GLN A 175 -11.07 2.18 13.39
N PHE A 176 -11.57 2.93 12.47
CA PHE A 176 -10.82 3.93 11.71
C PHE A 176 -10.32 5.04 12.65
N MET A 177 -11.18 5.56 13.51
CA MET A 177 -10.83 6.58 14.51
C MET A 177 -9.77 6.06 15.50
N ALA A 178 -9.90 4.80 15.94
CA ALA A 178 -9.01 4.22 16.93
C ALA A 178 -7.62 3.87 16.38
N THR A 179 -7.50 3.52 15.11
CA THR A 179 -6.24 3.02 14.52
C THR A 179 -5.63 3.96 13.49
N GLY A 180 -6.46 4.65 12.70
CA GLY A 180 -6.00 5.50 11.61
C GLY A 180 -5.49 6.85 12.09
N VAL A 181 -6.26 7.53 12.92
CA VAL A 181 -5.90 8.89 13.39
C VAL A 181 -4.63 8.91 14.23
N SER A 182 -4.33 7.84 14.94
CA SER A 182 -3.10 7.76 15.73
C SER A 182 -1.84 7.44 14.90
N ALA A 183 -1.99 7.08 13.64
CA ALA A 183 -0.86 6.77 12.75
C ALA A 183 -0.30 8.02 12.04
N PHE A 184 -1.05 9.11 12.03
CA PHE A 184 -0.71 10.40 11.43
C PHE A 184 -0.70 11.48 12.52
#